data_951bcf6e9a9738bc15dda62e47325426
#
_entry.id   951bcf6e9a9738bc15dda62e47325426
#
_cell.length_a   1.000
_cell.length_b   1.000
_cell.length_c   1.000
_cell.angle_alpha   90.00
_cell.angle_beta   90.00
_cell.angle_gamma   90.00
#
_symmetry.space_group_name_H-M   'P 1'
#
loop_
_entity.id
_entity.type
_entity.pdbx_description
1 polymer ?
#
loop_
_entity_poly.entity_id
_entity_poly.type
_entity_poly.pdbx_seq_one_letter_code
_entity_poly.pdbx_strand_id
1 'polypeptide(L)'
;MLLVIANAPKDPLARTQGAHLADLPPADFSRRLAGTLPRVLLSAVAVDRVGALVDGFQSLGFAAFSCDPTAAPSDEDRLLVRNIEVEAGAMALLDGQGNHHPCIGASLSLIQRGVRVTTTSETVTTTERRLDVGRAVMTGGLMVTSKAKKQSIETEETREAFLLLQRNDGQPDAVIYERRIDYRFLGADKQPASHANLERTLARLRALAPNAPVDDRVARPGFVTGLPLTSSDPVDLGLYLVTLARTRGL
;
A
#
# COMPACT_ATOMS: atom_id res chain seq x y z
N MET A 1 16.71 10.41 -3.47
CA MET A 1 16.75 9.30 -2.49
C MET A 1 15.88 9.61 -1.29
N LEU A 2 15.39 8.58 -0.62
CA LEU A 2 14.73 8.68 0.69
C LEU A 2 15.71 8.21 1.79
N LEU A 3 15.69 8.88 2.94
CA LEU A 3 16.30 8.38 4.18
C LEU A 3 15.19 7.78 5.05
N VAL A 4 15.34 6.51 5.40
CA VAL A 4 14.32 5.71 6.09
C VAL A 4 14.86 5.23 7.44
N ILE A 5 14.04 5.30 8.46
CA ILE A 5 14.31 4.76 9.80
C ILE A 5 13.42 3.54 10.01
N ALA A 6 14.05 2.37 10.18
CA ALA A 6 13.37 1.10 10.45
C ALA A 6 13.23 0.82 11.95
N ASN A 7 14.15 1.36 12.76
CA ASN A 7 14.07 1.33 14.23
C ASN A 7 14.77 2.55 14.81
N ALA A 8 14.30 3.04 15.94
CA ALA A 8 14.84 4.21 16.61
C ALA A 8 15.21 3.88 18.07
N PRO A 9 16.36 4.36 18.56
CA PRO A 9 16.75 4.16 19.94
C PRO A 9 15.76 4.85 20.89
N LYS A 10 15.65 4.31 22.09
CA LYS A 10 14.82 4.92 23.16
C LYS A 10 15.55 6.06 23.86
N ASP A 11 16.89 6.13 23.72
CA ASP A 11 17.73 7.13 24.35
C ASP A 11 17.38 8.55 23.86
N PRO A 12 17.01 9.48 24.75
CA PRO A 12 16.70 10.85 24.40
C PRO A 12 17.90 11.62 23.80
N LEU A 13 19.12 11.31 24.24
CA LEU A 13 20.33 11.96 23.72
C LEU A 13 20.56 11.59 22.25
N ALA A 14 20.49 10.29 21.93
CA ALA A 14 20.59 9.81 20.55
C ALA A 14 19.52 10.43 19.64
N ARG A 15 18.29 10.60 20.15
CA ARG A 15 17.20 11.26 19.40
C ARG A 15 17.47 12.75 19.17
N THR A 16 18.01 13.45 20.15
CA THR A 16 18.39 14.86 19.99
C THR A 16 19.51 15.01 18.96
N GLN A 17 20.53 14.16 19.04
CA GLN A 17 21.62 14.14 18.05
C GLN A 17 21.12 13.78 16.67
N GLY A 18 20.20 12.81 16.55
CA GLY A 18 19.55 12.46 15.29
C GLY A 18 18.74 13.61 14.68
N ALA A 19 18.07 14.42 15.51
CA ALA A 19 17.37 15.61 15.05
C ALA A 19 18.36 16.65 14.48
N HIS A 20 19.48 16.89 15.14
CA HIS A 20 20.56 17.76 14.63
C HIS A 20 21.17 17.23 13.32
N LEU A 21 21.43 15.92 13.23
CA LEU A 21 21.98 15.29 12.03
C LEU A 21 21.02 15.43 10.84
N ALA A 22 19.71 15.36 11.08
CA ALA A 22 18.67 15.56 10.06
C ALA A 22 18.41 17.04 9.74
N ASP A 23 19.02 17.98 10.46
CA ASP A 23 18.71 19.41 10.39
C ASP A 23 17.21 19.70 10.62
N LEU A 24 16.64 19.04 11.64
CA LEU A 24 15.24 19.17 12.02
C LEU A 24 15.08 19.64 13.46
N PRO A 25 14.05 20.45 13.75
CA PRO A 25 13.63 20.69 15.12
C PRO A 25 13.28 19.37 15.84
N PRO A 26 13.65 19.17 17.14
CA PRO A 26 13.38 17.92 17.85
C PRO A 26 11.89 17.47 17.83
N ALA A 27 10.97 18.43 17.87
CA ALA A 27 9.54 18.13 17.77
C ALA A 27 9.14 17.57 16.39
N ASP A 28 9.68 18.13 15.30
CA ASP A 28 9.42 17.66 13.94
C ASP A 28 10.07 16.30 13.68
N PHE A 29 11.28 16.11 14.17
CA PHE A 29 11.96 14.82 14.13
C PHE A 29 11.12 13.74 14.83
N SER A 30 10.68 14.01 16.07
CA SER A 30 9.84 13.08 16.83
C SER A 30 8.52 12.79 16.14
N ARG A 31 7.88 13.80 15.54
CA ARG A 31 6.64 13.65 14.79
C ARG A 31 6.82 12.76 13.55
N ARG A 32 7.92 12.93 12.82
CA ARG A 32 8.21 12.10 11.63
C ARG A 32 8.47 10.64 11.98
N LEU A 33 9.02 10.36 13.16
CA LEU A 33 9.25 9.00 13.65
C LEU A 33 8.06 8.40 14.39
N ALA A 34 7.00 9.18 14.63
CA ALA A 34 5.81 8.68 15.30
C ALA A 34 5.06 7.65 14.45
N GLY A 35 4.53 6.61 15.12
CA GLY A 35 3.74 5.55 14.49
C GLY A 35 4.52 4.30 14.14
N THR A 36 4.00 3.53 13.17
CA THR A 36 4.57 2.24 12.77
C THR A 36 5.79 2.45 11.88
N LEU A 37 6.93 1.88 12.24
CA LEU A 37 8.15 1.86 11.41
C LEU A 37 8.11 0.73 10.36
N PRO A 38 8.81 0.84 9.22
CA PRO A 38 9.74 1.91 8.85
C PRO A 38 9.05 3.24 8.50
N ARG A 39 9.75 4.37 8.70
CA ARG A 39 9.29 5.71 8.37
C ARG A 39 10.30 6.46 7.52
N VAL A 40 9.82 7.22 6.57
CA VAL A 40 10.66 8.15 5.81
C VAL A 40 10.93 9.37 6.69
N LEU A 41 12.19 9.56 7.06
CA LEU A 41 12.62 10.71 7.83
C LEU A 41 12.85 11.93 6.93
N LEU A 42 13.58 11.73 5.83
CA LEU A 42 13.87 12.78 4.84
C LEU A 42 13.55 12.27 3.42
N SER A 43 12.98 13.14 2.61
CA SER A 43 12.74 12.93 1.19
C SER A 43 13.62 13.86 0.33
N ALA A 44 13.79 13.51 -0.94
CA ALA A 44 14.60 14.28 -1.90
C ALA A 44 16.06 14.54 -1.45
N VAL A 45 16.65 13.59 -0.69
CA VAL A 45 18.05 13.69 -0.28
C VAL A 45 18.96 13.46 -1.50
N ALA A 46 19.97 14.30 -1.66
CA ALA A 46 20.96 14.13 -2.72
C ALA A 46 21.74 12.82 -2.54
N VAL A 47 22.06 12.17 -3.66
CA VAL A 47 22.68 10.82 -3.67
C VAL A 47 24.04 10.81 -2.94
N ASP A 48 24.81 11.87 -3.11
CA ASP A 48 26.13 12.05 -2.48
C ASP A 48 26.07 12.24 -0.94
N ARG A 49 24.93 12.76 -0.43
CA ARG A 49 24.74 13.02 1.01
C ARG A 49 24.07 11.88 1.76
N VAL A 50 23.27 11.06 1.07
CA VAL A 50 22.42 10.08 1.75
C VAL A 50 23.23 9.01 2.48
N GLY A 51 24.38 8.59 1.92
CA GLY A 51 25.28 7.62 2.56
C GLY A 51 25.79 8.11 3.91
N ALA A 52 26.36 9.32 3.95
CA ALA A 52 26.88 9.91 5.19
C ALA A 52 25.77 10.09 6.26
N LEU A 53 24.54 10.40 5.84
CA LEU A 53 23.41 10.47 6.76
C LEU A 53 23.05 9.09 7.32
N VAL A 54 23.00 8.05 6.50
CA VAL A 54 22.75 6.68 6.95
C VAL A 54 23.79 6.25 7.97
N ASP A 55 25.08 6.42 7.67
CA ASP A 55 26.18 6.07 8.57
C ASP A 55 26.11 6.84 9.90
N GLY A 56 25.82 8.15 9.82
CA GLY A 56 25.62 8.99 10.99
C GLY A 56 24.46 8.52 11.87
N PHE A 57 23.33 8.17 11.29
CA PHE A 57 22.19 7.61 12.04
C PHE A 57 22.50 6.25 12.64
N GLN A 58 23.18 5.38 11.90
CA GLN A 58 23.57 4.06 12.41
C GLN A 58 24.55 4.19 13.59
N SER A 59 25.50 5.13 13.56
CA SER A 59 26.39 5.39 14.67
C SER A 59 25.71 5.86 15.96
N LEU A 60 24.51 6.47 15.81
CA LEU A 60 23.64 6.88 16.91
C LEU A 60 22.67 5.76 17.36
N GLY A 61 22.79 4.56 16.81
CA GLY A 61 21.96 3.41 17.17
C GLY A 61 20.60 3.35 16.48
N PHE A 62 20.36 4.16 15.43
CA PHE A 62 19.18 4.01 14.59
C PHE A 62 19.39 2.89 13.57
N ALA A 63 18.35 2.10 13.31
CA ALA A 63 18.31 1.24 12.13
C ALA A 63 17.88 2.10 10.92
N ALA A 64 18.86 2.66 10.22
CA ALA A 64 18.65 3.57 9.09
C ALA A 64 19.11 2.97 7.77
N PHE A 65 18.42 3.30 6.69
CA PHE A 65 18.82 2.96 5.33
C PHE A 65 18.29 3.99 4.31
N SER A 66 18.87 3.96 3.13
CA SER A 66 18.39 4.75 1.98
C SER A 66 17.75 3.88 0.94
N CYS A 67 16.80 4.44 0.19
CA CYS A 67 16.22 3.80 -0.99
C CYS A 67 15.84 4.84 -2.06
N ASP A 68 15.73 4.36 -3.28
CA ASP A 68 15.11 5.09 -4.37
C ASP A 68 13.62 4.75 -4.40
N PRO A 69 12.71 5.71 -4.24
CA PRO A 69 11.29 5.43 -4.31
C PRO A 69 10.83 4.95 -5.69
N THR A 70 11.55 5.30 -6.76
CA THR A 70 11.22 4.86 -8.12
C THR A 70 11.48 3.38 -8.36
N ALA A 71 12.26 2.74 -7.50
CA ALA A 71 12.51 1.30 -7.53
C ALA A 71 11.42 0.47 -6.81
N ALA A 72 10.39 1.12 -6.25
CA ALA A 72 9.27 0.40 -5.66
C ALA A 72 8.47 -0.33 -6.74
N PRO A 73 8.34 -1.68 -6.68
CA PRO A 73 7.55 -2.42 -7.66
C PRO A 73 6.08 -2.03 -7.62
N SER A 74 5.46 -1.89 -8.79
CA SER A 74 4.03 -1.65 -8.94
C SER A 74 3.24 -2.95 -9.12
N ASP A 75 1.92 -2.87 -9.18
CA ASP A 75 1.09 -4.04 -9.51
C ASP A 75 1.35 -4.58 -10.94
N GLU A 76 1.87 -3.75 -11.84
CA GLU A 76 2.22 -4.16 -13.21
C GLU A 76 3.43 -5.11 -13.23
N ASP A 77 4.28 -5.02 -12.20
CA ASP A 77 5.48 -5.87 -12.05
C ASP A 77 5.15 -7.19 -11.33
N ARG A 78 3.92 -7.39 -10.89
CA ARG A 78 3.49 -8.52 -10.04
C ARG A 78 2.56 -9.47 -10.77
N LEU A 79 2.59 -10.73 -10.36
CA LEU A 79 1.61 -11.72 -10.78
C LEU A 79 0.28 -11.46 -10.07
N LEU A 80 -0.75 -11.04 -10.81
CA LEU A 80 -2.09 -10.90 -10.27
C LEU A 80 -2.78 -12.27 -10.21
N VAL A 81 -2.92 -12.82 -9.00
CA VAL A 81 -3.51 -14.15 -8.78
C VAL A 81 -5.04 -14.08 -8.88
N ARG A 82 -5.61 -14.98 -9.67
CA ARG A 82 -7.05 -15.14 -9.86
C ARG A 82 -7.60 -16.43 -9.27
N ASN A 83 -6.77 -17.44 -9.15
CA ASN A 83 -7.11 -18.70 -8.51
C ASN A 83 -5.85 -19.34 -7.88
N ILE A 84 -6.06 -20.28 -6.99
CA ILE A 84 -5.00 -21.07 -6.37
C ILE A 84 -5.38 -22.53 -6.49
N GLU A 85 -4.44 -23.37 -6.89
CA GLU A 85 -4.57 -24.81 -6.86
C GLU A 85 -3.59 -25.39 -5.85
N VAL A 86 -4.05 -26.32 -5.03
CA VAL A 86 -3.22 -26.97 -4.03
C VAL A 86 -3.31 -28.48 -4.26
N GLU A 87 -2.21 -29.09 -4.67
CA GLU A 87 -2.09 -30.52 -4.88
C GLU A 87 -0.90 -31.08 -4.11
N ALA A 88 -1.13 -32.12 -3.33
CA ALA A 88 -0.08 -32.88 -2.61
C ALA A 88 0.94 -32.00 -1.85
N GLY A 89 0.50 -30.87 -1.30
CA GLY A 89 1.37 -29.94 -0.56
C GLY A 89 2.13 -28.92 -1.42
N ALA A 90 1.97 -28.97 -2.74
CA ALA A 90 2.42 -27.94 -3.66
C ALA A 90 1.28 -26.95 -3.97
N MET A 91 1.65 -25.73 -4.31
CA MET A 91 0.70 -24.67 -4.68
C MET A 91 1.03 -24.17 -6.07
N ALA A 92 0.00 -23.97 -6.90
CA ALA A 92 0.09 -23.24 -8.15
C ALA A 92 -0.78 -21.97 -8.06
N LEU A 93 -0.21 -20.83 -8.42
CA LEU A 93 -0.91 -19.56 -8.55
C LEU A 93 -1.37 -19.43 -10.00
N LEU A 94 -2.65 -19.13 -10.22
CA LEU A 94 -3.21 -18.95 -11.56
C LEU A 94 -3.48 -17.48 -11.81
N ASP A 95 -3.03 -16.99 -12.97
CA ASP A 95 -3.33 -15.64 -13.44
C ASP A 95 -4.71 -15.52 -14.11
N GLY A 96 -5.02 -14.34 -14.65
CA GLY A 96 -6.28 -14.07 -15.34
C GLY A 96 -6.46 -14.80 -16.68
N GLN A 97 -5.37 -15.36 -17.22
CA GLN A 97 -5.36 -16.15 -18.46
C GLN A 97 -5.40 -17.65 -18.18
N GLY A 98 -5.33 -18.06 -16.91
CA GLY A 98 -5.29 -19.46 -16.50
C GLY A 98 -3.91 -20.09 -16.57
N ASN A 99 -2.84 -19.31 -16.74
CA ASN A 99 -1.50 -19.84 -16.68
C ASN A 99 -1.14 -20.23 -15.25
N HIS A 100 -0.48 -21.39 -15.11
CA HIS A 100 -0.02 -21.91 -13.83
C HIS A 100 1.38 -21.44 -13.51
N HIS A 101 1.51 -20.81 -12.36
CA HIS A 101 2.79 -20.35 -11.80
C HIS A 101 3.09 -21.16 -10.54
N PRO A 102 3.95 -22.20 -10.62
CA PRO A 102 4.31 -23.01 -9.47
C PRO A 102 4.85 -22.15 -8.33
N CYS A 103 4.41 -22.42 -7.11
CA CYS A 103 4.85 -21.73 -5.90
C CYS A 103 5.04 -22.74 -4.79
N ILE A 104 6.30 -23.00 -4.46
CA ILE A 104 6.65 -23.89 -3.34
C ILE A 104 6.66 -23.04 -2.06
N GLY A 105 6.15 -23.58 -0.95
CA GLY A 105 6.14 -22.83 0.31
C GLY A 105 7.52 -22.29 0.72
N ALA A 106 8.59 -23.05 0.42
CA ALA A 106 9.97 -22.60 0.67
C ALA A 106 10.43 -21.42 -0.22
N SER A 107 9.75 -21.15 -1.33
CA SER A 107 10.05 -20.00 -2.20
C SER A 107 9.41 -18.70 -1.72
N LEU A 108 8.54 -18.75 -0.72
CA LEU A 108 7.98 -17.55 -0.11
C LEU A 108 8.91 -17.03 0.98
N SER A 109 9.39 -15.80 0.80
CA SER A 109 10.28 -15.12 1.75
C SER A 109 9.54 -14.23 2.73
N LEU A 110 8.38 -13.69 2.33
CA LEU A 110 7.56 -12.79 3.14
C LEU A 110 6.13 -12.76 2.60
N ILE A 111 5.16 -12.71 3.50
CA ILE A 111 3.76 -12.43 3.17
C ILE A 111 3.40 -11.09 3.79
N GLN A 112 3.06 -10.11 2.96
CA GLN A 112 2.61 -8.81 3.42
C GLN A 112 1.10 -8.67 3.25
N ARG A 113 0.45 -8.10 4.26
CA ARG A 113 -0.95 -7.74 4.21
C ARG A 113 -1.10 -6.24 4.07
N GLY A 114 -1.98 -5.80 3.17
CA GLY A 114 -2.26 -4.39 2.95
C GLY A 114 -3.72 -4.12 2.61
N VAL A 115 -4.05 -2.86 2.51
CA VAL A 115 -5.33 -2.37 2.00
C VAL A 115 -5.02 -1.29 0.96
N ARG A 116 -5.51 -1.48 -0.26
CA ARG A 116 -5.44 -0.47 -1.31
C ARG A 116 -6.73 0.35 -1.31
N VAL A 117 -6.59 1.65 -1.36
CA VAL A 117 -7.70 2.59 -1.48
C VAL A 117 -7.68 3.14 -2.90
N THR A 118 -8.72 2.86 -3.66
CA THR A 118 -8.90 3.42 -5.00
C THR A 118 -9.98 4.48 -4.95
N THR A 119 -9.64 5.69 -5.34
CA THR A 119 -10.57 6.81 -5.41
C THR A 119 -10.98 7.01 -6.86
N THR A 120 -12.26 6.78 -7.15
CA THR A 120 -12.85 7.05 -8.47
C THR A 120 -13.66 8.33 -8.37
N SER A 121 -13.36 9.30 -9.24
CA SER A 121 -14.11 10.55 -9.32
C SER A 121 -14.91 10.59 -10.62
N GLU A 122 -16.23 10.61 -10.52
CA GLU A 122 -17.12 10.82 -11.64
C GLU A 122 -17.69 12.23 -11.64
N THR A 123 -17.64 12.89 -12.81
CA THR A 123 -18.31 14.17 -13.00
C THR A 123 -19.76 13.91 -13.43
N VAL A 124 -20.69 14.03 -12.48
CA VAL A 124 -22.11 13.90 -12.75
C VAL A 124 -22.67 15.27 -13.18
N THR A 125 -23.18 15.33 -14.40
CA THR A 125 -23.86 16.54 -14.90
C THR A 125 -25.37 16.37 -14.74
N THR A 126 -25.92 17.00 -13.71
CA THR A 126 -27.38 17.02 -13.49
C THR A 126 -27.98 18.27 -14.10
N THR A 127 -29.05 18.09 -14.89
CA THR A 127 -29.81 19.21 -15.43
C THR A 127 -31.00 19.51 -14.52
N GLU A 128 -30.87 20.55 -13.73
CA GLU A 128 -31.98 21.03 -12.90
C GLU A 128 -32.82 22.06 -13.66
N ARG A 129 -34.15 21.93 -13.55
CA ARG A 129 -35.08 22.95 -13.99
C ARG A 129 -35.28 23.93 -12.85
N ARG A 130 -34.81 25.17 -13.04
CA ARG A 130 -35.07 26.25 -12.06
C ARG A 130 -36.15 27.16 -12.59
N LEU A 131 -37.01 27.61 -11.68
CA LEU A 131 -37.95 28.70 -11.93
C LEU A 131 -37.16 29.99 -12.25
N ASP A 132 -37.35 30.50 -13.44
CA ASP A 132 -36.71 31.72 -13.89
C ASP A 132 -37.76 32.84 -13.88
N VAL A 133 -37.86 33.52 -12.74
CA VAL A 133 -38.86 34.59 -12.52
C VAL A 133 -38.66 35.75 -13.50
N GLY A 134 -37.41 36.04 -13.87
CA GLY A 134 -37.11 37.10 -14.87
C GLY A 134 -37.65 36.77 -16.25
N ARG A 135 -37.53 35.52 -16.70
CA ARG A 135 -38.11 35.05 -17.98
C ARG A 135 -39.61 34.96 -17.95
N ALA A 136 -40.19 34.55 -16.79
CA ALA A 136 -41.63 34.49 -16.59
C ALA A 136 -42.26 35.87 -16.76
N VAL A 137 -41.64 36.93 -16.25
CA VAL A 137 -42.12 38.29 -16.37
C VAL A 137 -42.00 38.81 -17.81
N MET A 138 -40.89 38.52 -18.52
CA MET A 138 -40.68 38.99 -19.90
C MET A 138 -41.54 38.26 -20.93
N THR A 139 -41.96 37.03 -20.66
CA THR A 139 -42.74 36.21 -21.62
C THR A 139 -44.21 36.08 -21.24
N GLY A 140 -44.72 36.89 -20.31
CA GLY A 140 -46.13 36.85 -19.88
C GLY A 140 -46.54 35.47 -19.26
N GLY A 141 -45.59 34.75 -18.66
CA GLY A 141 -45.85 33.46 -17.99
C GLY A 141 -45.69 32.24 -18.89
N LEU A 142 -45.35 32.38 -20.14
CA LEU A 142 -45.22 31.27 -21.09
C LEU A 142 -43.95 30.44 -20.97
N MET A 143 -42.87 30.99 -20.37
CA MET A 143 -41.61 30.30 -20.07
C MET A 143 -41.17 30.51 -18.59
N VAL A 144 -41.53 29.58 -17.74
CA VAL A 144 -41.34 29.70 -16.29
C VAL A 144 -40.07 28.96 -15.80
N THR A 145 -39.45 28.14 -16.65
CA THR A 145 -38.31 27.32 -16.25
C THR A 145 -37.12 27.48 -17.18
N SER A 146 -35.93 27.63 -16.59
CA SER A 146 -34.65 27.52 -17.31
C SER A 146 -33.95 26.23 -16.93
N LYS A 147 -33.22 25.62 -17.88
CA LYS A 147 -32.37 24.46 -17.65
C LYS A 147 -31.01 24.94 -17.16
N ALA A 148 -30.67 24.71 -15.91
CA ALA A 148 -29.33 24.93 -15.37
C ALA A 148 -28.60 23.58 -15.33
N LYS A 149 -27.41 23.52 -15.93
CA LYS A 149 -26.49 22.39 -15.78
C LYS A 149 -25.69 22.59 -14.52
N LYS A 150 -25.83 21.67 -13.57
CA LYS A 150 -24.99 21.62 -12.35
C LYS A 150 -24.04 20.44 -12.51
N GLN A 151 -22.76 20.70 -12.46
CA GLN A 151 -21.73 19.68 -12.38
C GLN A 151 -21.41 19.44 -10.92
N SER A 152 -21.51 18.20 -10.47
CA SER A 152 -21.03 17.74 -9.19
C SER A 152 -20.00 16.64 -9.42
N ILE A 153 -18.92 16.67 -8.65
CA ILE A 153 -17.94 15.59 -8.63
C ILE A 153 -18.37 14.64 -7.51
N GLU A 154 -18.76 13.45 -7.89
CA GLU A 154 -18.99 12.37 -6.94
C GLU A 154 -17.70 11.57 -6.84
N THR A 155 -17.20 11.41 -5.61
CA THR A 155 -15.97 10.68 -5.33
C THR A 155 -16.35 9.42 -4.55
N GLU A 156 -16.07 8.27 -5.13
CA GLU A 156 -16.25 6.97 -4.49
C GLU A 156 -14.89 6.40 -4.07
N GLU A 157 -14.73 6.10 -2.79
CA GLU A 157 -13.57 5.39 -2.27
C GLU A 157 -13.88 3.90 -2.14
N THR A 158 -13.17 3.09 -2.90
CA THR A 158 -13.21 1.63 -2.78
C THR A 158 -11.97 1.15 -2.03
N ARG A 159 -12.19 0.43 -0.92
CA ARG A 159 -11.12 -0.22 -0.14
C ARG A 159 -11.10 -1.69 -0.43
N GLU A 160 -9.94 -2.21 -0.80
CA GLU A 160 -9.73 -3.63 -1.10
C GLU A 160 -8.51 -4.15 -0.34
N ALA A 161 -8.73 -5.18 0.49
CA ALA A 161 -7.64 -5.87 1.16
C ALA A 161 -6.88 -6.78 0.18
N PHE A 162 -5.60 -6.99 0.44
CA PHE A 162 -4.76 -7.86 -0.37
C PHE A 162 -3.67 -8.54 0.44
N LEU A 163 -3.12 -9.62 -0.13
CA LEU A 163 -1.89 -10.28 0.31
C LEU A 163 -0.85 -10.16 -0.80
N LEU A 164 0.34 -9.68 -0.46
CA LEU A 164 1.51 -9.73 -1.33
C LEU A 164 2.40 -10.87 -0.89
N LEU A 165 2.70 -11.78 -1.81
CA LEU A 165 3.58 -12.93 -1.63
C LEU A 165 4.92 -12.60 -2.26
N GLN A 166 5.94 -12.37 -1.43
CA GLN A 166 7.30 -12.15 -1.93
C GLN A 166 7.99 -13.48 -2.16
N ARG A 167 8.63 -13.60 -3.32
CA ARG A 167 9.27 -14.81 -3.80
C ARG A 167 10.79 -14.65 -3.87
N ASN A 168 11.49 -15.73 -3.58
CA ASN A 168 12.97 -15.83 -3.66
C ASN A 168 13.46 -16.80 -4.74
N ASP A 169 12.55 -17.27 -5.61
CA ASP A 169 12.83 -18.25 -6.68
C ASP A 169 13.05 -17.59 -8.05
N GLY A 170 13.23 -16.28 -8.10
CA GLY A 170 13.43 -15.51 -9.33
C GLY A 170 12.15 -15.27 -10.15
N GLN A 171 11.00 -15.72 -9.66
CA GLN A 171 9.71 -15.40 -10.27
C GLN A 171 9.17 -14.07 -9.71
N PRO A 172 8.29 -13.38 -10.45
CA PRO A 172 7.64 -12.17 -9.95
C PRO A 172 6.91 -12.42 -8.64
N ASP A 173 6.92 -11.43 -7.75
CA ASP A 173 6.06 -11.41 -6.58
C ASP A 173 4.60 -11.54 -6.99
N ALA A 174 3.76 -12.16 -6.15
CA ALA A 174 2.37 -12.40 -6.47
C ALA A 174 1.44 -11.61 -5.54
N VAL A 175 0.38 -11.02 -6.09
CA VAL A 175 -0.62 -10.28 -5.33
C VAL A 175 -1.98 -10.95 -5.44
N ILE A 176 -2.62 -11.14 -4.28
CA ILE A 176 -3.96 -11.72 -4.12
C ILE A 176 -4.89 -10.62 -3.59
N TYR A 177 -5.77 -10.13 -4.43
CA TYR A 177 -6.79 -9.16 -4.04
C TYR A 177 -8.06 -9.85 -3.54
N GLU A 178 -8.63 -9.35 -2.44
CA GLU A 178 -9.81 -9.90 -1.77
C GLU A 178 -10.99 -10.16 -2.71
N ARG A 179 -11.27 -9.24 -3.62
CA ARG A 179 -12.44 -9.29 -4.50
C ARG A 179 -12.14 -9.82 -5.90
N ARG A 180 -10.87 -10.10 -6.20
CA ARG A 180 -10.43 -10.47 -7.55
C ARG A 180 -10.03 -11.93 -7.68
N ILE A 181 -9.96 -12.67 -6.57
CA ILE A 181 -9.61 -14.08 -6.53
C ILE A 181 -10.87 -14.95 -6.45
N ASP A 182 -10.84 -16.12 -7.11
CA ASP A 182 -11.86 -17.16 -6.95
C ASP A 182 -11.50 -18.05 -5.75
N TYR A 183 -12.38 -18.07 -4.77
CA TYR A 183 -12.18 -18.82 -3.53
C TYR A 183 -12.66 -20.27 -3.59
N ARG A 184 -12.94 -20.84 -4.77
CA ARG A 184 -13.36 -22.26 -4.90
C ARG A 184 -12.32 -23.24 -4.37
N PHE A 185 -11.04 -22.88 -4.42
CA PHE A 185 -9.95 -23.68 -3.87
C PHE A 185 -10.06 -23.91 -2.36
N LEU A 186 -10.81 -23.10 -1.62
CA LEU A 186 -11.06 -23.31 -0.20
C LEU A 186 -12.01 -24.50 0.07
N GLY A 187 -12.79 -24.92 -0.91
CA GLY A 187 -13.73 -26.04 -0.76
C GLY A 187 -14.72 -25.81 0.38
N ALA A 188 -14.77 -26.74 1.33
CA ALA A 188 -15.66 -26.67 2.50
C ALA A 188 -15.32 -25.52 3.47
N ASP A 189 -14.10 -25.00 3.44
CA ASP A 189 -13.68 -23.88 4.30
C ASP A 189 -14.13 -22.51 3.76
N LYS A 190 -14.71 -22.45 2.55
CA LYS A 190 -15.18 -21.22 1.95
C LYS A 190 -16.29 -20.58 2.78
N GLN A 191 -16.15 -19.29 3.04
CA GLN A 191 -17.07 -18.48 3.81
C GLN A 191 -17.93 -17.58 2.90
N PRO A 192 -19.10 -17.10 3.36
CA PRO A 192 -19.91 -16.15 2.58
C PRO A 192 -19.23 -14.81 2.32
N ALA A 193 -18.39 -14.32 3.26
CA ALA A 193 -17.73 -13.03 3.17
C ALA A 193 -16.32 -13.16 2.55
N SER A 194 -16.00 -12.31 1.57
CA SER A 194 -14.69 -12.29 0.91
C SER A 194 -13.54 -12.05 1.88
N HIS A 195 -13.72 -11.15 2.85
CA HIS A 195 -12.72 -10.88 3.88
C HIS A 195 -12.37 -12.15 4.70
N ALA A 196 -13.38 -12.92 5.11
CA ALA A 196 -13.17 -14.18 5.83
C ALA A 196 -12.44 -15.21 4.97
N ASN A 197 -12.72 -15.23 3.66
CA ASN A 197 -12.01 -16.09 2.71
C ASN A 197 -10.53 -15.67 2.54
N LEU A 198 -10.24 -14.36 2.51
CA LEU A 198 -8.86 -13.88 2.46
C LEU A 198 -8.08 -14.29 3.72
N GLU A 199 -8.69 -14.23 4.91
CA GLU A 199 -8.09 -14.73 6.16
C GLU A 199 -7.85 -16.26 6.12
N ARG A 200 -8.77 -17.03 5.56
CA ARG A 200 -8.58 -18.48 5.34
C ARG A 200 -7.45 -18.74 4.35
N THR A 201 -7.36 -17.95 3.30
CA THR A 201 -6.25 -18.00 2.33
C THR A 201 -4.92 -17.73 3.02
N LEU A 202 -4.83 -16.68 3.83
CA LEU A 202 -3.62 -16.39 4.62
C LEU A 202 -3.25 -17.56 5.56
N ALA A 203 -4.24 -18.16 6.23
CA ALA A 203 -4.00 -19.30 7.11
C ALA A 203 -3.42 -20.50 6.34
N ARG A 204 -3.93 -20.80 5.13
CA ARG A 204 -3.39 -21.87 4.27
C ARG A 204 -1.98 -21.56 3.78
N LEU A 205 -1.73 -20.30 3.35
CA LEU A 205 -0.40 -19.88 2.94
C LEU A 205 0.63 -20.03 4.07
N ARG A 206 0.26 -19.67 5.30
CA ARG A 206 1.12 -19.88 6.49
C ARG A 206 1.39 -21.34 6.76
N ALA A 207 0.43 -22.23 6.55
CA ALA A 207 0.64 -23.67 6.72
C ALA A 207 1.58 -24.24 5.65
N LEU A 208 1.51 -23.74 4.41
CA LEU A 208 2.38 -24.15 3.29
C LEU A 208 3.78 -23.52 3.38
N ALA A 209 3.89 -22.32 3.93
CA ALA A 209 5.14 -21.57 4.06
C ALA A 209 5.41 -21.16 5.52
N PRO A 210 5.66 -22.09 6.44
CA PRO A 210 5.79 -21.81 7.88
C PRO A 210 6.97 -20.91 8.21
N ASN A 211 7.98 -20.83 7.33
CA ASN A 211 9.16 -19.98 7.49
C ASN A 211 8.98 -18.58 6.92
N ALA A 212 7.94 -18.33 6.13
CA ALA A 212 7.65 -17.00 5.61
C ALA A 212 6.95 -16.15 6.69
N PRO A 213 7.59 -15.10 7.21
CA PRO A 213 6.95 -14.22 8.18
C PRO A 213 5.74 -13.51 7.54
N VAL A 214 4.74 -13.20 8.36
CA VAL A 214 3.62 -12.36 7.95
C VAL A 214 3.83 -10.96 8.51
N ASP A 215 3.66 -9.94 7.66
CA ASP A 215 3.81 -8.54 8.02
C ASP A 215 2.52 -7.76 7.69
N ASP A 216 1.93 -7.15 8.69
CA ASP A 216 0.68 -6.40 8.60
C ASP A 216 0.86 -4.88 8.71
N ARG A 217 2.12 -4.39 8.72
CA ARG A 217 2.41 -2.96 8.93
C ARG A 217 1.73 -2.07 7.91
N VAL A 218 1.66 -2.49 6.65
CA VAL A 218 1.04 -1.73 5.57
C VAL A 218 -0.50 -1.67 5.71
N ALA A 219 -1.11 -2.63 6.40
CA ALA A 219 -2.54 -2.61 6.68
C ALA A 219 -2.91 -1.71 7.87
N ARG A 220 -1.93 -1.25 8.65
CA ARG A 220 -2.22 -0.44 9.86
C ARG A 220 -2.60 0.98 9.50
N PRO A 221 -3.61 1.55 10.17
CA PRO A 221 -3.98 2.94 9.98
C PRO A 221 -2.76 3.88 10.18
N GLY A 222 -2.62 4.88 9.34
CA GLY A 222 -1.56 5.88 9.43
C GLY A 222 -0.18 5.44 8.95
N PHE A 223 0.04 4.17 8.56
CA PHE A 223 1.32 3.76 7.98
C PHE A 223 1.52 4.38 6.59
N VAL A 224 0.59 4.12 5.68
CA VAL A 224 0.64 4.62 4.29
C VAL A 224 0.44 6.13 4.23
N THR A 225 -0.51 6.68 5.00
CA THR A 225 -0.77 8.14 5.03
C THR A 225 0.38 8.97 5.58
N GLY A 226 1.31 8.36 6.29
CA GLY A 226 2.53 9.02 6.77
C GLY A 226 3.71 8.98 5.81
N LEU A 227 3.55 8.39 4.62
CA LEU A 227 4.59 8.36 3.60
C LEU A 227 4.56 9.67 2.78
N PRO A 228 5.73 10.11 2.27
CA PRO A 228 5.79 11.29 1.41
C PRO A 228 5.12 11.00 0.06
N LEU A 229 4.57 12.02 -0.55
CA LEU A 229 4.13 11.95 -1.94
C LEU A 229 5.36 11.82 -2.84
N THR A 230 5.41 10.74 -3.58
CA THR A 230 6.46 10.43 -4.56
C THR A 230 5.80 10.07 -5.89
N SER A 231 6.58 9.69 -6.90
CA SER A 231 6.07 9.15 -8.16
C SER A 231 5.43 7.77 -8.01
N SER A 232 5.76 7.04 -6.95
CA SER A 232 5.22 5.71 -6.66
C SER A 232 3.92 5.79 -5.86
N ASP A 233 3.04 4.82 -6.07
CA ASP A 233 1.87 4.64 -5.22
C ASP A 233 2.28 4.49 -3.74
N PRO A 234 1.64 5.17 -2.80
CA PRO A 234 2.02 5.12 -1.39
C PRO A 234 1.96 3.71 -0.77
N VAL A 235 1.05 2.86 -1.24
CA VAL A 235 0.96 1.45 -0.78
C VAL A 235 2.15 0.66 -1.28
N ASP A 236 2.52 0.81 -2.56
CA ASP A 236 3.67 0.14 -3.16
C ASP A 236 4.98 0.59 -2.51
N LEU A 237 5.13 1.89 -2.27
CA LEU A 237 6.25 2.41 -1.49
C LEU A 237 6.28 1.80 -0.09
N GLY A 238 5.16 1.72 0.60
CA GLY A 238 5.05 1.11 1.93
C GLY A 238 5.48 -0.35 1.95
N LEU A 239 5.00 -1.14 1.00
CA LEU A 239 5.39 -2.54 0.81
C LEU A 239 6.91 -2.67 0.58
N TYR A 240 7.46 -1.83 -0.29
CA TYR A 240 8.89 -1.81 -0.61
C TYR A 240 9.75 -1.47 0.61
N LEU A 241 9.37 -0.47 1.40
CA LEU A 241 10.09 -0.10 2.62
C LEU A 241 10.08 -1.22 3.67
N VAL A 242 8.95 -1.91 3.84
CA VAL A 242 8.85 -3.07 4.74
C VAL A 242 9.74 -4.20 4.27
N THR A 243 9.75 -4.48 2.95
CA THR A 243 10.63 -5.48 2.35
C THR A 243 12.10 -5.16 2.61
N LEU A 244 12.53 -3.94 2.27
CA LEU A 244 13.93 -3.53 2.49
C LEU A 244 14.35 -3.60 3.96
N ALA A 245 13.48 -3.22 4.87
CA ALA A 245 13.77 -3.34 6.30
C ALA A 245 13.97 -4.82 6.70
N ARG A 246 13.10 -5.71 6.22
CA ARG A 246 13.20 -7.15 6.51
C ARG A 246 14.43 -7.81 5.91
N THR A 247 14.74 -7.54 4.64
CA THR A 247 15.91 -8.13 3.97
C THR A 247 17.24 -7.70 4.60
N ARG A 248 17.25 -6.53 5.26
CA ARG A 248 18.41 -6.01 5.99
C ARG A 248 18.44 -6.45 7.45
N GLY A 249 17.49 -7.25 7.92
CA GLY A 249 17.39 -7.69 9.32
C GLY A 249 17.02 -6.57 10.31
N LEU A 250 16.31 -5.53 9.85
CA LEU A 250 15.99 -4.32 10.61
C LEU A 250 14.54 -4.29 11.11
#